data_ee0b111d8b27e65de416bdabbdcedca5
#
_entry.id   ee0b111d8b27e65de416bdabbdcedca5
#
_cell.length_a   1.000
_cell.length_b   1.000
_cell.length_c   1.000
_cell.angle_alpha   90.00
_cell.angle_beta   90.00
_cell.angle_gamma   90.00
#
_symmetry.space_group_name_H-M   'P 1'
#
loop_
_entity.id
_entity.type
_entity.pdbx_description
1 polymer ?
#
loop_
_entity_poly.entity_id
_entity_poly.type
_entity_poly.pdbx_seq_one_letter_code
_entity_poly.pdbx_strand_id
1 'polypeptide(L)'
;MVRRQLGIELTRTVPISLFAPGTLLHELLVGYKAAPSRRVRAERQASLSRLLREFFSLHLRCLLGPVLGDHAATLAVPVPSSSAPRPSWGGEHPLIGLIGTSLATEPGLLLAPVMARGTEPLGHLRASRRGFRLVAPVAGRRVLVVDDTYTSGARSQSAAAALASGGAEVVAIVPIGRLIHPDHNQTTGALWEHQEREPFDPRRCAGPCRLWPQGTGLARHTRAGATLRKQQAPEPAGRAYQSDRAKKPEVARVHKEHRAEHPSIEAA
;
A
#
# COMPACT_ATOMS: atom_id res chain seq x y z
N MET A 1 -7.89 1.90 14.34
CA MET A 1 -6.99 3.06 14.58
C MET A 1 -7.16 4.12 13.48
N VAL A 2 -6.85 3.85 12.21
CA VAL A 2 -6.91 4.81 11.07
C VAL A 2 -8.26 5.52 10.96
N ARG A 3 -9.39 4.78 10.99
CA ARG A 3 -10.74 5.34 10.96
C ARG A 3 -10.96 6.40 12.06
N ARG A 4 -10.52 6.14 13.30
CA ARG A 4 -10.63 7.09 14.41
C ARG A 4 -9.79 8.34 14.20
N GLN A 5 -8.57 8.21 13.63
CA GLN A 5 -7.69 9.35 13.36
C GLN A 5 -8.23 10.24 12.26
N LEU A 6 -8.84 9.67 11.23
CA LEU A 6 -9.42 10.42 10.12
C LEU A 6 -10.83 10.95 10.43
N GLY A 7 -11.56 10.34 11.37
CA GLY A 7 -12.93 10.71 11.72
C GLY A 7 -13.92 10.55 10.56
N ILE A 8 -13.66 9.63 9.64
CA ILE A 8 -14.48 9.32 8.46
C ILE A 8 -14.56 7.81 8.25
N GLU A 9 -15.52 7.38 7.45
CA GLU A 9 -15.52 6.02 6.92
C GLU A 9 -14.30 5.81 6.02
N LEU A 10 -13.72 4.60 6.13
CA LEU A 10 -12.57 4.26 5.29
C LEU A 10 -13.01 3.99 3.85
N THR A 11 -12.24 4.52 2.91
CA THR A 11 -12.42 4.22 1.50
C THR A 11 -12.15 2.73 1.24
N ARG A 12 -13.01 2.13 0.41
CA ARG A 12 -12.86 0.74 -0.03
C ARG A 12 -11.46 0.50 -0.61
N THR A 13 -10.81 -0.56 -0.15
CA THR A 13 -9.48 -0.95 -0.63
C THR A 13 -9.57 -2.28 -1.38
N VAL A 14 -9.05 -2.30 -2.60
CA VAL A 14 -9.04 -3.46 -3.49
C VAL A 14 -7.59 -3.75 -3.88
N PRO A 15 -6.85 -4.55 -3.10
CA PRO A 15 -5.48 -4.91 -3.43
C PRO A 15 -5.46 -5.84 -4.66
N ILE A 16 -4.45 -5.66 -5.52
CA ILE A 16 -4.23 -6.55 -6.66
C ILE A 16 -3.78 -7.91 -6.15
N SER A 17 -2.86 -7.94 -5.19
CA SER A 17 -2.39 -9.19 -4.58
C SER A 17 -2.06 -8.99 -3.10
N LEU A 18 -2.01 -10.11 -2.36
CA LEU A 18 -1.40 -10.18 -1.05
C LEU A 18 0.08 -10.55 -1.19
N PHE A 19 0.91 -10.12 -0.25
CA PHE A 19 2.29 -10.55 -0.18
C PHE A 19 2.81 -10.57 1.26
N ALA A 20 3.81 -11.41 1.51
CA ALA A 20 4.57 -11.47 2.75
C ALA A 20 6.03 -11.10 2.48
N PRO A 21 6.83 -10.76 3.51
CA PRO A 21 8.27 -10.58 3.37
C PRO A 21 8.94 -11.82 2.73
N GLY A 22 9.89 -11.61 1.82
CA GLY A 22 10.61 -12.68 1.12
C GLY A 22 9.91 -13.25 -0.12
N THR A 23 8.67 -12.83 -0.42
CA THR A 23 7.97 -13.26 -1.65
C THR A 23 8.46 -12.48 -2.87
N LEU A 24 8.22 -13.03 -4.07
CA LEU A 24 8.57 -12.36 -5.34
C LEU A 24 7.93 -10.96 -5.44
N LEU A 25 6.67 -10.81 -5.06
CA LEU A 25 6.01 -9.50 -5.11
C LEU A 25 6.65 -8.51 -4.12
N HIS A 26 7.08 -8.97 -2.94
CA HIS A 26 7.86 -8.15 -2.01
C HIS A 26 9.16 -7.65 -2.64
N GLU A 27 9.91 -8.54 -3.28
CA GLU A 27 11.17 -8.16 -3.96
C GLU A 27 10.94 -7.18 -5.10
N LEU A 28 9.87 -7.35 -5.89
CA LEU A 28 9.50 -6.42 -6.95
C LEU A 28 9.17 -5.04 -6.39
N LEU A 29 8.32 -4.97 -5.33
CA LEU A 29 7.87 -3.72 -4.70
C LEU A 29 8.98 -2.96 -3.97
N VAL A 30 9.96 -3.66 -3.41
CA VAL A 30 11.16 -3.01 -2.84
C VAL A 30 12.12 -2.57 -3.96
N GLY A 31 12.37 -3.45 -4.90
CA GLY A 31 13.45 -3.28 -5.86
C GLY A 31 13.15 -2.32 -7.00
N TYR A 32 11.89 -2.09 -7.38
CA TYR A 32 11.59 -1.11 -8.43
C TYR A 32 11.96 0.33 -8.02
N LYS A 33 12.06 0.59 -6.69
CA LYS A 33 12.50 1.87 -6.13
C LYS A 33 13.98 1.89 -5.77
N ALA A 34 14.52 0.79 -5.26
CA ALA A 34 15.75 0.77 -4.48
C ALA A 34 16.83 -0.18 -5.00
N ALA A 35 16.58 -0.99 -6.03
CA ALA A 35 17.63 -1.85 -6.57
C ALA A 35 18.84 -1.01 -7.04
N PRO A 36 20.07 -1.43 -6.73
CA PRO A 36 21.28 -0.65 -7.06
C PRO A 36 21.45 -0.50 -8.58
N SER A 37 21.16 -1.52 -9.35
CA SER A 37 21.26 -1.50 -10.81
C SER A 37 20.04 -0.80 -11.45
N ARG A 38 20.29 0.16 -12.36
CA ARG A 38 19.26 0.80 -13.18
C ARG A 38 18.51 -0.23 -14.03
N ARG A 39 19.22 -1.21 -14.58
CA ARG A 39 18.63 -2.30 -15.38
C ARG A 39 17.63 -3.11 -14.53
N VAL A 40 18.06 -3.56 -13.34
CA VAL A 40 17.19 -4.33 -12.45
C VAL A 40 15.95 -3.52 -12.01
N ARG A 41 16.10 -2.22 -11.75
CA ARG A 41 14.93 -1.37 -11.47
C ARG A 41 13.96 -1.32 -12.64
N ALA A 42 14.46 -1.14 -13.87
CA ALA A 42 13.64 -1.09 -15.08
C ALA A 42 12.90 -2.42 -15.33
N GLU A 43 13.57 -3.55 -15.15
CA GLU A 43 12.97 -4.89 -15.27
C GLU A 43 11.84 -5.09 -14.25
N ARG A 44 12.04 -4.67 -12.99
CA ARG A 44 11.02 -4.74 -11.94
C ARG A 44 9.86 -3.78 -12.19
N GLN A 45 10.13 -2.58 -12.69
CA GLN A 45 9.08 -1.65 -13.12
C GLN A 45 8.25 -2.23 -14.27
N ALA A 46 8.89 -2.83 -15.27
CA ALA A 46 8.19 -3.47 -16.39
C ALA A 46 7.28 -4.62 -15.91
N SER A 47 7.73 -5.43 -14.95
CA SER A 47 6.93 -6.51 -14.37
C SER A 47 5.71 -5.98 -13.62
N LEU A 48 5.89 -4.97 -12.77
CA LEU A 48 4.79 -4.33 -12.04
C LEU A 48 3.83 -3.58 -12.97
N SER A 49 4.34 -2.92 -14.02
CA SER A 49 3.48 -2.24 -15.02
C SER A 49 2.63 -3.23 -15.79
N ARG A 50 3.17 -4.41 -16.12
CA ARG A 50 2.40 -5.49 -16.76
C ARG A 50 1.27 -5.97 -15.84
N LEU A 51 1.59 -6.26 -14.57
CA LEU A 51 0.62 -6.69 -13.58
C LEU A 51 -0.52 -5.66 -13.42
N LEU A 52 -0.18 -4.39 -13.29
CA LEU A 52 -1.13 -3.31 -13.09
C LEU A 52 -2.02 -3.09 -14.34
N ARG A 53 -1.43 -3.16 -15.54
CA ARG A 53 -2.16 -3.08 -16.80
C ARG A 53 -3.17 -4.24 -16.94
N GLU A 54 -2.72 -5.46 -16.71
CA GLU A 54 -3.59 -6.63 -16.77
C GLU A 54 -4.75 -6.54 -15.78
N PHE A 55 -4.46 -6.11 -14.55
CA PHE A 55 -5.50 -5.91 -13.54
C PHE A 55 -6.53 -4.85 -13.96
N PHE A 56 -6.11 -3.70 -14.46
CA PHE A 56 -7.04 -2.66 -14.90
C PHE A 56 -7.85 -3.10 -16.12
N SER A 57 -7.24 -3.73 -17.11
CA SER A 57 -7.97 -4.23 -18.29
C SER A 57 -9.10 -5.19 -17.92
N LEU A 58 -8.90 -6.01 -16.89
CA LEU A 58 -9.91 -6.97 -16.42
C LEU A 58 -10.93 -6.38 -15.44
N HIS A 59 -10.53 -5.44 -14.59
CA HIS A 59 -11.29 -5.06 -13.42
C HIS A 59 -11.70 -3.59 -13.35
N LEU A 60 -11.31 -2.74 -14.30
CA LEU A 60 -11.64 -1.31 -14.25
C LEU A 60 -13.16 -1.09 -14.16
N ARG A 61 -13.93 -1.81 -14.96
CA ARG A 61 -15.40 -1.71 -14.93
C ARG A 61 -16.01 -2.12 -13.59
N CYS A 62 -15.49 -3.16 -12.93
CA CYS A 62 -15.99 -3.57 -11.63
C CYS A 62 -15.53 -2.64 -10.49
N LEU A 63 -14.39 -1.99 -10.65
CA LEU A 63 -13.89 -0.98 -9.71
C LEU A 63 -14.74 0.29 -9.76
N LEU A 64 -15.00 0.78 -10.97
CA LEU A 64 -15.74 2.03 -11.19
C LEU A 64 -17.25 1.86 -11.02
N GLY A 65 -17.78 0.64 -11.13
CA GLY A 65 -19.21 0.38 -11.20
C GLY A 65 -19.80 0.75 -12.56
N PRO A 66 -21.14 0.65 -12.71
CA PRO A 66 -21.81 1.07 -13.94
C PRO A 66 -21.61 2.59 -14.11
N VAL A 67 -20.98 2.97 -15.20
CA VAL A 67 -20.85 4.37 -15.60
C VAL A 67 -22.17 4.76 -16.23
N LEU A 68 -23.04 5.42 -15.49
CA LEU A 68 -24.27 6.02 -15.99
C LEU A 68 -23.96 7.46 -16.39
N GLY A 69 -23.94 7.73 -17.71
CA GLY A 69 -23.82 9.07 -18.26
C GLY A 69 -22.43 9.44 -18.83
N ASP A 70 -22.37 10.64 -19.38
CA ASP A 70 -21.21 11.26 -20.03
C ASP A 70 -20.21 11.76 -18.95
N HIS A 71 -19.57 10.83 -18.26
CA HIS A 71 -18.65 11.20 -17.19
C HIS A 71 -17.26 11.53 -17.75
N ALA A 72 -16.72 12.65 -17.29
CA ALA A 72 -15.32 12.96 -17.45
C ALA A 72 -14.46 11.78 -16.98
N ALA A 73 -13.34 11.52 -17.68
CA ALA A 73 -12.42 10.43 -17.37
C ALA A 73 -12.11 10.36 -15.86
N THR A 74 -12.09 9.16 -15.31
CA THR A 74 -11.68 8.92 -13.92
C THR A 74 -10.19 9.20 -13.75
N LEU A 75 -9.79 9.81 -12.66
CA LEU A 75 -8.38 10.06 -12.38
C LEU A 75 -7.75 8.89 -11.62
N ALA A 76 -6.62 8.39 -12.10
CA ALA A 76 -5.72 7.52 -11.34
C ALA A 76 -4.72 8.40 -10.59
N VAL A 77 -4.88 8.50 -9.29
CA VAL A 77 -4.05 9.38 -8.46
C VAL A 77 -3.05 8.57 -7.64
N PRO A 78 -1.73 8.70 -7.93
CA PRO A 78 -0.70 8.04 -7.17
C PRO A 78 -0.59 8.63 -5.76
N VAL A 79 -0.39 7.76 -4.76
CA VAL A 79 -0.07 8.21 -3.40
C VAL A 79 1.36 8.74 -3.37
N PRO A 80 1.58 10.02 -2.98
CA PRO A 80 2.94 10.56 -2.91
C PRO A 80 3.80 9.82 -1.89
N SER A 81 5.11 9.69 -2.17
CA SER A 81 6.05 9.09 -1.23
C SER A 81 6.11 9.85 0.09
N SER A 82 6.26 9.13 1.21
CA SER A 82 6.56 9.74 2.50
C SER A 82 8.03 10.16 2.64
N SER A 83 8.91 9.61 1.80
CA SER A 83 10.33 9.95 1.76
C SER A 83 10.60 11.07 0.77
N ALA A 84 11.69 11.82 0.98
CA ALA A 84 12.18 12.76 -0.03
C ALA A 84 12.51 12.03 -1.34
N PRO A 85 12.37 12.69 -2.50
CA PRO A 85 12.81 12.13 -3.76
C PRO A 85 14.28 11.69 -3.68
N ARG A 86 14.59 10.51 -4.22
CA ARG A 86 15.96 10.02 -4.29
C ARG A 86 16.59 10.50 -5.61
N PRO A 87 17.88 10.85 -5.63
CA PRO A 87 18.56 11.22 -6.88
C PRO A 87 18.42 10.17 -7.98
N SER A 88 18.36 8.88 -7.59
CA SER A 88 18.17 7.75 -8.51
C SER A 88 16.83 7.73 -9.23
N TRP A 89 15.86 8.58 -8.83
CA TRP A 89 14.52 8.64 -9.45
C TRP A 89 14.42 9.66 -10.59
N GLY A 90 15.46 10.47 -10.84
CA GLY A 90 15.40 11.49 -11.87
C GLY A 90 14.39 12.61 -11.59
N GLY A 91 14.08 12.83 -10.30
CA GLY A 91 13.15 13.90 -9.87
C GLY A 91 11.70 13.46 -9.67
N GLU A 92 11.27 12.35 -10.26
CA GLU A 92 9.90 11.86 -10.15
C GLU A 92 9.82 10.50 -9.42
N HIS A 93 8.75 10.30 -8.63
CA HIS A 93 8.58 9.03 -7.93
C HIS A 93 8.28 7.90 -8.93
N PRO A 94 8.99 6.75 -8.86
CA PRO A 94 8.86 5.65 -9.83
C PRO A 94 7.43 5.11 -10.01
N LEU A 95 6.56 5.26 -9.00
CA LEU A 95 5.16 4.87 -9.09
C LEU A 95 4.40 5.65 -10.17
N ILE A 96 4.74 6.93 -10.40
CA ILE A 96 4.09 7.76 -11.43
C ILE A 96 4.38 7.19 -12.82
N GLY A 97 5.64 6.94 -13.14
CA GLY A 97 6.04 6.33 -14.41
C GLY A 97 5.46 4.92 -14.59
N LEU A 98 5.39 4.14 -13.50
CA LEU A 98 4.78 2.80 -13.50
C LEU A 98 3.30 2.86 -13.86
N ILE A 99 2.51 3.74 -13.23
CA ILE A 99 1.10 3.92 -13.52
C ILE A 99 0.91 4.45 -14.94
N GLY A 100 1.66 5.49 -15.36
CA GLY A 100 1.57 6.06 -16.71
C GLY A 100 1.77 5.01 -17.80
N THR A 101 2.80 4.17 -17.67
CA THR A 101 3.04 3.04 -18.58
C THR A 101 1.90 2.02 -18.57
N SER A 102 1.28 1.79 -17.40
CA SER A 102 0.20 0.80 -17.26
C SER A 102 -1.11 1.29 -17.86
N LEU A 103 -1.39 2.59 -17.82
CA LEU A 103 -2.63 3.20 -18.27
C LEU A 103 -2.60 3.65 -19.74
N ALA A 104 -1.48 3.52 -20.44
CA ALA A 104 -1.33 4.00 -21.81
C ALA A 104 -2.37 3.42 -22.79
N THR A 105 -2.98 2.29 -22.44
CA THR A 105 -3.99 1.60 -23.27
C THR A 105 -5.40 1.58 -22.63
N GLU A 106 -5.59 2.27 -21.50
CA GLU A 106 -6.87 2.26 -20.78
C GLU A 106 -7.65 3.57 -20.99
N PRO A 107 -8.54 3.63 -21.97
CA PRO A 107 -9.35 4.81 -22.22
C PRO A 107 -10.28 5.08 -21.02
N GLY A 108 -10.39 6.35 -20.64
CA GLY A 108 -11.26 6.77 -19.53
C GLY A 108 -10.60 6.72 -18.13
N LEU A 109 -9.33 6.30 -18.02
CA LEU A 109 -8.54 6.41 -16.79
C LEU A 109 -7.28 7.23 -17.04
N LEU A 110 -7.17 8.42 -16.44
CA LEU A 110 -6.09 9.36 -16.66
C LEU A 110 -5.17 9.44 -15.43
N LEU A 111 -3.87 9.29 -15.66
CA LEU A 111 -2.88 9.56 -14.62
C LEU A 111 -2.93 11.03 -14.21
N ALA A 112 -3.09 11.29 -12.91
CA ALA A 112 -3.16 12.63 -12.35
C ALA A 112 -2.41 12.73 -11.01
N PRO A 113 -1.14 13.16 -10.99
CA PRO A 113 -0.37 13.38 -9.77
C PRO A 113 -0.79 14.71 -9.10
N VAL A 114 -2.04 14.81 -8.66
CA VAL A 114 -2.68 16.01 -8.11
C VAL A 114 -2.42 16.25 -6.62
N MET A 115 -1.56 15.44 -6.00
CA MET A 115 -1.25 15.53 -4.58
C MET A 115 0.24 15.72 -4.33
N ALA A 116 0.57 16.43 -3.26
CA ALA A 116 1.89 16.52 -2.67
C ALA A 116 1.82 16.23 -1.15
N ARG A 117 2.98 16.14 -0.51
CA ARG A 117 3.05 16.04 0.96
C ARG A 117 2.39 17.25 1.61
N GLY A 118 1.62 17.00 2.64
CA GLY A 118 0.99 18.02 3.46
C GLY A 118 1.87 18.45 4.63
N THR A 119 1.25 19.17 5.57
CA THR A 119 1.94 19.74 6.73
C THR A 119 2.08 18.76 7.89
N GLU A 120 1.19 17.78 7.99
CA GLU A 120 1.22 16.81 9.08
C GLU A 120 1.99 15.54 8.70
N PRO A 121 2.83 15.04 9.62
CA PRO A 121 3.59 13.83 9.37
C PRO A 121 2.68 12.61 9.33
N LEU A 122 2.92 11.75 8.34
CA LEU A 122 2.32 10.43 8.21
C LEU A 122 3.31 9.36 8.67
N GLY A 123 2.79 8.29 9.25
CA GLY A 123 3.59 7.15 9.68
C GLY A 123 2.90 5.83 9.38
N HIS A 124 3.53 4.73 9.76
CA HIS A 124 2.97 3.40 9.56
C HIS A 124 1.57 3.25 10.19
N LEU A 125 1.37 3.78 11.39
CA LEU A 125 0.09 3.76 12.11
C LEU A 125 -0.52 5.14 12.31
N ARG A 126 0.05 6.18 11.70
CA ARG A 126 -0.39 7.56 11.84
C ARG A 126 -1.01 8.07 10.55
N ALA A 127 -2.33 8.21 10.56
CA ALA A 127 -3.10 8.81 9.48
C ALA A 127 -3.47 10.26 9.80
N SER A 128 -3.58 11.11 8.78
CA SER A 128 -4.06 12.49 8.91
C SER A 128 -4.68 13.00 7.62
N ARG A 129 -5.77 13.76 7.75
CA ARG A 129 -6.38 14.48 6.62
C ARG A 129 -5.47 15.55 6.01
N ARG A 130 -4.52 16.09 6.80
CA ARG A 130 -3.55 17.10 6.39
C ARG A 130 -2.19 16.50 6.02
N GLY A 131 -2.08 15.17 5.99
CA GLY A 131 -0.87 14.46 5.60
C GLY A 131 -0.53 14.63 4.12
N PHE A 132 -1.53 14.96 3.30
CA PHE A 132 -1.38 15.36 1.90
C PHE A 132 -2.11 16.67 1.64
N ARG A 133 -1.64 17.43 0.62
CA ARG A 133 -2.29 18.61 0.09
C ARG A 133 -2.54 18.43 -1.40
N LEU A 134 -3.60 19.02 -1.90
CA LEU A 134 -3.88 19.05 -3.33
C LEU A 134 -3.01 20.11 -4.01
N VAL A 135 -2.52 19.81 -5.19
CA VAL A 135 -1.75 20.71 -6.05
C VAL A 135 -2.49 21.04 -7.35
N ALA A 136 -3.63 20.40 -7.59
CA ALA A 136 -4.55 20.69 -8.68
C ALA A 136 -6.00 20.45 -8.22
N PRO A 137 -7.00 21.08 -8.85
CA PRO A 137 -8.42 20.90 -8.51
C PRO A 137 -8.89 19.48 -8.83
N VAL A 138 -9.70 18.92 -7.94
CA VAL A 138 -10.30 17.57 -8.08
C VAL A 138 -11.80 17.55 -7.81
N ALA A 139 -12.42 18.70 -7.53
CA ALA A 139 -13.84 18.78 -7.21
C ALA A 139 -14.69 18.20 -8.36
N GLY A 140 -15.68 17.37 -7.99
CA GLY A 140 -16.56 16.69 -8.94
C GLY A 140 -15.90 15.59 -9.77
N ARG A 141 -14.60 15.32 -9.57
CA ARG A 141 -13.89 14.25 -10.30
C ARG A 141 -14.01 12.91 -9.58
N ARG A 142 -14.18 11.85 -10.37
CA ARG A 142 -14.06 10.48 -9.87
C ARG A 142 -12.58 10.09 -9.80
N VAL A 143 -12.17 9.45 -8.71
CA VAL A 143 -10.76 9.16 -8.44
C VAL A 143 -10.56 7.71 -7.99
N LEU A 144 -9.60 7.02 -8.61
CA LEU A 144 -8.96 5.82 -8.07
C LEU A 144 -7.62 6.24 -7.44
N VAL A 145 -7.45 5.96 -6.16
CA VAL A 145 -6.15 6.14 -5.48
C VAL A 145 -5.30 4.91 -5.75
N VAL A 146 -4.12 5.09 -6.33
CA VAL A 146 -3.18 3.99 -6.62
C VAL A 146 -1.98 4.08 -5.69
N ASP A 147 -1.69 2.99 -4.98
CA ASP A 147 -0.51 2.88 -4.11
C ASP A 147 0.31 1.65 -4.49
N ASP A 148 1.58 1.61 -4.16
CA ASP A 148 2.37 0.41 -4.37
C ASP A 148 2.19 -0.62 -3.25
N THR A 149 2.17 -0.17 -2.01
CA THR A 149 2.13 -1.03 -0.83
C THR A 149 1.12 -0.56 0.21
N TYR A 150 0.19 -1.42 0.55
CA TYR A 150 -0.77 -1.20 1.64
C TYR A 150 -0.39 -2.04 2.86
N THR A 151 -0.02 -1.40 3.95
CA THR A 151 0.27 -2.04 5.24
C THR A 151 -0.87 -1.79 6.22
N SER A 152 -0.78 -0.75 7.04
CA SER A 152 -1.87 -0.32 7.93
C SER A 152 -2.97 0.47 7.24
N GLY A 153 -2.72 0.94 6.03
CA GLY A 153 -3.59 1.82 5.27
C GLY A 153 -3.51 3.30 5.67
N ALA A 154 -2.70 3.66 6.65
CA ALA A 154 -2.65 5.04 7.15
C ALA A 154 -2.38 6.06 6.03
N ARG A 155 -1.44 5.79 5.13
CA ARG A 155 -1.08 6.69 4.03
C ARG A 155 -2.14 6.74 2.94
N SER A 156 -2.53 5.60 2.41
CA SER A 156 -3.50 5.52 1.31
C SER A 156 -4.87 6.08 1.74
N GLN A 157 -5.29 5.81 2.98
CA GLN A 157 -6.53 6.37 3.54
C GLN A 157 -6.42 7.88 3.81
N SER A 158 -5.25 8.39 4.19
CA SER A 158 -5.01 9.83 4.31
C SER A 158 -5.06 10.53 2.95
N ALA A 159 -4.54 9.89 1.90
CA ALA A 159 -4.62 10.38 0.52
C ALA A 159 -6.10 10.46 0.05
N ALA A 160 -6.85 9.38 0.27
CA ALA A 160 -8.27 9.34 -0.03
C ALA A 160 -9.06 10.42 0.72
N ALA A 161 -8.77 10.62 2.02
CA ALA A 161 -9.39 11.65 2.83
C ALA A 161 -9.09 13.08 2.33
N ALA A 162 -7.85 13.35 1.91
CA ALA A 162 -7.47 14.65 1.34
C ALA A 162 -8.19 14.92 0.03
N LEU A 163 -8.30 13.92 -0.87
CA LEU A 163 -9.04 14.02 -2.13
C LEU A 163 -10.53 14.25 -1.91
N ALA A 164 -11.15 13.49 -1.01
CA ALA A 164 -12.56 13.66 -0.65
C ALA A 164 -12.82 15.04 -0.03
N SER A 165 -11.93 15.56 0.82
CA SER A 165 -12.00 16.91 1.37
C SER A 165 -11.88 17.99 0.28
N GLY A 166 -11.23 17.71 -0.85
CA GLY A 166 -11.18 18.56 -2.04
C GLY A 166 -12.36 18.40 -2.99
N GLY A 167 -13.40 17.65 -2.59
CA GLY A 167 -14.63 17.47 -3.36
C GLY A 167 -14.55 16.37 -4.43
N ALA A 168 -13.56 15.48 -4.40
CA ALA A 168 -13.50 14.33 -5.27
C ALA A 168 -14.39 13.18 -4.77
N GLU A 169 -14.98 12.41 -5.69
CA GLU A 169 -15.54 11.09 -5.43
C GLU A 169 -14.43 10.04 -5.45
N VAL A 170 -13.95 9.62 -4.28
CA VAL A 170 -12.93 8.58 -4.20
C VAL A 170 -13.59 7.21 -4.28
N VAL A 171 -13.48 6.57 -5.44
CA VAL A 171 -14.17 5.30 -5.76
C VAL A 171 -13.55 4.12 -5.01
N ALA A 172 -12.22 4.02 -5.05
CA ALA A 172 -11.47 2.97 -4.35
C ALA A 172 -9.99 3.34 -4.19
N ILE A 173 -9.33 2.63 -3.29
CA ILE A 173 -7.87 2.55 -3.18
C ILE A 173 -7.44 1.22 -3.80
N VAL A 174 -6.52 1.27 -4.75
CA VAL A 174 -5.97 0.10 -5.45
C VAL A 174 -4.46 0.02 -5.17
N PRO A 175 -4.04 -0.68 -4.13
CA PRO A 175 -2.62 -0.97 -3.92
C PRO A 175 -2.19 -2.16 -4.79
N ILE A 176 -0.97 -2.11 -5.32
CA ILE A 176 -0.40 -3.24 -6.05
C ILE A 176 -0.28 -4.45 -5.12
N GLY A 177 0.23 -4.23 -3.91
CA GLY A 177 0.33 -5.29 -2.93
C GLY A 177 -0.17 -4.88 -1.54
N ARG A 178 -0.86 -5.81 -0.87
CA ARG A 178 -1.17 -5.69 0.56
C ARG A 178 -0.24 -6.58 1.36
N LEU A 179 0.55 -5.96 2.23
CA LEU A 179 1.47 -6.68 3.12
C LEU A 179 0.69 -7.45 4.18
N ILE A 180 0.99 -8.72 4.29
CA ILE A 180 0.51 -9.63 5.33
C ILE A 180 1.72 -10.09 6.15
N HIS A 181 1.56 -10.13 7.46
CA HIS A 181 2.48 -10.78 8.38
C HIS A 181 1.79 -12.05 8.90
N PRO A 182 2.13 -13.23 8.37
CA PRO A 182 1.46 -14.48 8.73
C PRO A 182 1.50 -14.77 10.23
N ASP A 183 2.62 -14.46 10.88
CA ASP A 183 2.85 -14.72 12.31
C ASP A 183 2.18 -13.70 13.24
N HIS A 184 1.49 -12.71 12.70
CA HIS A 184 0.88 -11.66 13.53
C HIS A 184 -0.28 -12.19 14.39
N ASN A 185 -1.13 -13.02 13.82
CA ASN A 185 -2.22 -13.72 14.51
C ASN A 185 -2.78 -14.85 13.63
N GLN A 186 -3.61 -15.70 14.23
CA GLN A 186 -4.21 -16.85 13.55
C GLN A 186 -5.00 -16.48 12.29
N THR A 187 -5.70 -15.35 12.28
CA THR A 187 -6.48 -14.91 11.09
C THR A 187 -5.57 -14.55 9.92
N THR A 188 -4.47 -13.85 10.17
CA THR A 188 -3.51 -13.49 9.12
C THR A 188 -2.73 -14.71 8.64
N GLY A 189 -2.42 -15.66 9.53
CA GLY A 189 -1.82 -16.95 9.18
C GLY A 189 -2.71 -17.77 8.26
N ALA A 190 -3.97 -17.98 8.64
CA ALA A 190 -4.92 -18.72 7.82
C ALA A 190 -5.19 -18.06 6.45
N LEU A 191 -5.24 -16.72 6.40
CA LEU A 191 -5.38 -15.98 5.15
C LEU A 191 -4.18 -16.20 4.24
N TRP A 192 -2.96 -16.19 4.81
CA TRP A 192 -1.73 -16.41 4.06
C TRP A 192 -1.62 -17.85 3.54
N GLU A 193 -1.89 -18.84 4.38
CA GLU A 193 -1.93 -20.25 3.98
C GLU A 193 -2.91 -20.51 2.82
N HIS A 194 -4.08 -19.85 2.85
CA HIS A 194 -5.04 -19.93 1.75
C HIS A 194 -4.46 -19.33 0.46
N GLN A 195 -3.81 -18.17 0.56
CA GLN A 195 -3.17 -17.51 -0.57
C GLN A 195 -2.03 -18.32 -1.19
N GLU A 196 -1.24 -19.01 -0.37
CA GLU A 196 -0.12 -19.84 -0.85
C GLU A 196 -0.59 -21.09 -1.60
N ARG A 197 -1.74 -21.65 -1.23
CA ARG A 197 -2.32 -22.82 -1.91
C ARG A 197 -2.91 -22.49 -3.29
N GLU A 198 -3.23 -21.26 -3.52
CA GLU A 198 -3.84 -20.80 -4.76
C GLU A 198 -2.86 -19.94 -5.56
N PRO A 199 -2.53 -20.34 -6.81
CA PRO A 199 -1.71 -19.51 -7.67
C PRO A 199 -2.35 -18.13 -7.86
N PHE A 200 -1.51 -17.11 -8.01
CA PHE A 200 -2.00 -15.77 -8.36
C PHE A 200 -2.73 -15.85 -9.73
N ASP A 201 -3.99 -15.43 -9.73
CA ASP A 201 -4.80 -15.31 -10.94
C ASP A 201 -5.26 -13.85 -11.07
N PRO A 202 -4.79 -13.12 -12.10
CA PRO A 202 -5.16 -11.72 -12.30
C PRO A 202 -6.65 -11.50 -12.54
N ARG A 203 -7.40 -12.55 -12.93
CA ARG A 203 -8.86 -12.48 -13.10
C ARG A 203 -9.63 -12.42 -11.78
N ARG A 204 -8.98 -12.75 -10.67
CA ARG A 204 -9.56 -12.63 -9.32
C ARG A 204 -9.32 -11.23 -8.79
N CYS A 205 -10.34 -10.57 -8.29
CA CYS A 205 -10.17 -9.33 -7.55
C CYS A 205 -10.91 -9.34 -6.20
N ALA A 206 -10.38 -8.61 -5.24
CA ALA A 206 -10.99 -8.43 -3.92
C ALA A 206 -12.20 -7.49 -3.93
N GLY A 207 -12.59 -6.96 -5.09
CA GLY A 207 -13.74 -6.08 -5.28
C GLY A 207 -15.02 -6.84 -5.65
N PRO A 208 -16.12 -6.12 -5.94
CA PRO A 208 -17.41 -6.70 -6.32
C PRO A 208 -17.42 -7.18 -7.78
N CYS A 209 -16.40 -7.95 -8.19
CA CYS A 209 -16.24 -8.42 -9.55
C CYS A 209 -17.26 -9.48 -9.90
N ARG A 210 -18.06 -9.25 -10.97
CA ARG A 210 -19.03 -10.22 -11.48
C ARG A 210 -18.39 -11.37 -12.28
N LEU A 211 -17.12 -11.23 -12.64
CA LEU A 211 -16.38 -12.28 -13.37
C LEU A 211 -16.05 -13.48 -12.49
N TRP A 212 -16.22 -13.36 -11.17
CA TRP A 212 -16.01 -14.43 -10.22
C TRP A 212 -17.30 -14.71 -9.42
N PRO A 213 -17.80 -15.94 -9.40
CA PRO A 213 -18.98 -16.29 -8.59
C PRO A 213 -18.70 -15.97 -7.11
N GLN A 214 -19.63 -15.27 -6.47
CA GLN A 214 -19.61 -14.93 -5.04
C GLN A 214 -19.57 -16.22 -4.19
N GLY A 215 -18.40 -16.83 -4.00
CA GLY A 215 -18.29 -18.12 -3.29
C GLY A 215 -16.95 -18.39 -2.63
N THR A 216 -15.88 -17.75 -3.04
CA THR A 216 -14.55 -17.96 -2.48
C THR A 216 -14.18 -16.86 -1.49
N GLY A 217 -14.34 -17.14 -0.28
CA GLY A 217 -13.90 -16.70 1.06
C GLY A 217 -13.35 -15.30 1.33
N LEU A 218 -12.80 -14.55 0.41
CA LEU A 218 -12.13 -13.27 0.71
C LEU A 218 -13.08 -12.09 1.03
N ALA A 219 -14.29 -12.08 0.47
CA ALA A 219 -15.24 -10.99 0.68
C ALA A 219 -15.99 -11.04 2.03
N ARG A 220 -15.94 -12.16 2.74
CA ARG A 220 -16.72 -12.32 4.00
C ARG A 220 -16.03 -11.81 5.26
N HIS A 221 -14.73 -11.54 5.23
CA HIS A 221 -14.00 -11.15 6.45
C HIS A 221 -14.10 -9.66 6.80
N THR A 222 -14.69 -8.82 5.97
CA THR A 222 -14.88 -7.39 6.30
C THR A 222 -16.20 -7.07 7.01
N ARG A 223 -17.12 -8.04 7.17
CA ARG A 223 -18.43 -7.83 7.84
C ARG A 223 -18.64 -8.60 9.15
N ALA A 224 -17.69 -9.41 9.60
CA ALA A 224 -17.83 -10.15 10.87
C ALA A 224 -17.38 -9.31 12.08
N GLY A 225 -18.08 -8.22 12.32
CA GLY A 225 -17.99 -7.40 13.53
C GLY A 225 -19.33 -7.33 14.26
N ALA A 226 -20.08 -8.45 14.36
CA ALA A 226 -21.26 -8.49 15.23
C ALA A 226 -21.54 -9.93 15.66
N THR A 227 -21.53 -10.11 16.97
CA THR A 227 -22.15 -11.20 17.72
C THR A 227 -21.39 -12.55 17.76
N LEU A 228 -20.31 -12.59 18.55
CA LEU A 228 -19.92 -13.82 19.23
C LEU A 228 -20.54 -13.84 20.64
N ARG A 229 -21.62 -14.63 20.80
CA ARG A 229 -22.12 -15.04 22.12
C ARG A 229 -20.99 -15.80 22.85
N LYS A 230 -20.76 -15.41 24.12
CA LYS A 230 -19.93 -16.14 25.08
C LYS A 230 -20.42 -17.59 25.18
N GLN A 231 -19.68 -18.52 24.61
CA GLN A 231 -19.68 -19.89 25.08
C GLN A 231 -18.45 -20.07 25.97
N GLN A 232 -18.69 -20.41 27.21
CA GLN A 232 -17.70 -20.73 28.24
C GLN A 232 -16.89 -21.95 27.76
N ALA A 233 -15.59 -21.79 27.61
CA ALA A 233 -14.67 -22.90 27.42
C ALA A 233 -14.27 -23.46 28.78
N PRO A 234 -14.08 -24.79 28.91
CA PRO A 234 -13.59 -25.41 30.15
C PRO A 234 -12.12 -25.07 30.38
N GLU A 235 -11.77 -24.87 31.68
CA GLU A 235 -10.42 -24.61 32.14
C GLU A 235 -9.46 -25.76 31.77
N PRO A 236 -8.26 -25.49 31.26
CA PRO A 236 -7.20 -26.49 31.21
C PRO A 236 -6.39 -26.48 32.49
N ALA A 237 -6.22 -27.68 33.03
CA ALA A 237 -5.40 -28.00 34.20
C ALA A 237 -3.97 -27.50 34.08
N GLY A 238 -3.45 -26.98 35.19
CA GLY A 238 -2.14 -26.35 35.30
C GLY A 238 -0.96 -27.24 34.90
N ARG A 239 -0.05 -26.66 34.16
CA ARG A 239 1.35 -27.07 34.11
C ARG A 239 2.23 -25.82 34.30
N ALA A 240 2.98 -25.86 35.39
CA ALA A 240 4.00 -24.88 35.72
C ALA A 240 5.07 -24.85 34.62
N TYR A 241 5.29 -23.70 34.03
CA TYR A 241 6.41 -23.44 33.11
C TYR A 241 7.48 -22.68 33.88
N GLN A 242 8.60 -23.36 34.15
CA GLN A 242 9.80 -22.74 34.71
C GLN A 242 10.47 -21.87 33.64
N SER A 243 10.67 -20.60 33.95
CA SER A 243 11.36 -19.65 33.09
C SER A 243 12.88 -19.76 33.29
N ASP A 244 13.57 -20.29 32.30
CA ASP A 244 15.03 -20.15 32.19
C ASP A 244 15.37 -18.80 31.56
N ARG A 245 15.89 -17.89 32.39
CA ARG A 245 16.45 -16.62 31.96
C ARG A 245 17.84 -16.85 31.37
N ALA A 246 17.95 -16.94 30.05
CA ALA A 246 19.23 -16.87 29.37
C ALA A 246 19.71 -15.40 29.29
N LYS A 247 20.91 -15.16 29.83
CA LYS A 247 21.63 -13.88 29.87
C LYS A 247 21.97 -13.41 28.47
N LYS A 248 21.63 -12.16 28.15
CA LYS A 248 22.15 -11.45 26.95
C LYS A 248 23.65 -11.14 27.11
N PRO A 249 24.46 -11.28 26.06
CA PRO A 249 25.83 -10.82 26.08
C PRO A 249 25.88 -9.28 25.91
N GLU A 250 26.71 -8.66 26.72
CA GLU A 250 27.05 -7.25 26.74
C GLU A 250 27.94 -6.90 25.53
N VAL A 251 27.45 -5.99 24.66
CA VAL A 251 28.23 -5.51 23.52
C VAL A 251 29.06 -4.31 23.97
N ALA A 252 30.39 -4.50 24.01
CA ALA A 252 31.36 -3.48 24.32
C ALA A 252 31.32 -2.32 23.31
N ARG A 253 31.16 -1.10 23.82
CA ARG A 253 31.34 0.16 23.06
C ARG A 253 32.83 0.40 22.80
N VAL A 254 33.25 0.33 21.57
CA VAL A 254 34.55 0.82 21.12
C VAL A 254 34.39 2.29 20.74
N HIS A 255 34.89 3.17 21.59
CA HIS A 255 35.14 4.59 21.26
C HIS A 255 36.35 4.64 20.30
N LYS A 256 36.15 5.18 19.12
CA LYS A 256 37.23 5.59 18.22
C LYS A 256 37.21 7.13 18.12
N GLU A 257 38.10 7.76 18.88
CA GLU A 257 38.48 9.16 18.69
C GLU A 257 39.25 9.28 17.38
N HIS A 258 38.77 10.07 16.45
CA HIS A 258 39.55 10.57 15.33
C HIS A 258 39.70 12.07 15.48
N ARG A 259 40.93 12.41 15.88
CA ARG A 259 41.50 13.77 15.93
C ARG A 259 41.64 14.27 14.49
N ALA A 260 40.99 15.39 14.18
CA ALA A 260 41.16 16.09 12.91
C ALA A 260 42.38 17.00 13.01
N GLU A 261 43.37 16.81 12.16
CA GLU A 261 44.42 17.75 11.86
C GLU A 261 44.05 18.55 10.61
N HIS A 262 43.91 19.84 10.74
CA HIS A 262 43.82 20.80 9.64
C HIS A 262 45.23 21.17 9.14
N PRO A 263 45.48 21.23 7.83
CA PRO A 263 46.53 22.08 7.29
C PRO A 263 45.92 23.37 6.73
N SER A 264 46.43 24.46 7.25
CA SER A 264 46.30 25.80 6.70
C SER A 264 47.02 25.90 5.36
N ILE A 265 46.40 26.45 4.34
CA ILE A 265 47.09 26.91 3.13
C ILE A 265 46.92 28.42 3.07
N GLU A 266 48.05 29.11 3.20
CA GLU A 266 48.24 30.54 2.96
C GLU A 266 48.13 30.87 1.45
N ALA A 267 47.78 32.14 1.24
CA ALA A 267 47.59 32.79 -0.04
C ALA A 267 48.90 32.98 -0.83
N ALA A 268 48.77 32.89 -2.15
CA ALA A 268 49.48 33.68 -3.13
C ALA A 268 48.61 33.79 -4.40
#